data_e88085132d7e92e02720d21b86809fb8
#
_entry.id   e88085132d7e92e02720d21b86809fb8
#
_cell.length_a   1.000
_cell.length_b   1.000
_cell.length_c   1.000
_cell.angle_alpha   90.00
_cell.angle_beta   90.00
_cell.angle_gamma   90.00
#
_symmetry.space_group_name_H-M   'P 1'
#
loop_
_entity.id
_entity.type
_entity.pdbx_description
1 polymer ?
#
loop_
_entity_poly.entity_id
_entity_poly.type
_entity_poly.pdbx_seq_one_letter_code
_entity_poly.pdbx_strand_id
1 'polypeptide(L)'
;MKHPLIPRSGSLLFILLLVCTAGCAQTNGVARSTVSPAPTDSFFKYERTIPGNYIYMNVDVLDNIYLITNGNQLKKLNSNGDSIAVFNDVKKFGNPSLVDVNNPLKILVYYKPYATVVVLDRLLTQRNLINFRKQAIFSVKAIATSYDNNIWLFDEQDFKLKKIDEEGKVLMESTDMRQLLDTVPSPQQIIDSENFVYLYDEDKGFYIFDYYGALKNNLPFRNWTNIAISGNKLMGFTENRLNSYELKSLNLKTYPLPQSFSDHDAIKAVNGKVYVLNKKGLDIYSIK
;
A
#
# COMPACT_ATOMS: atom_id res chain seq x y z
N MET A 1 41.40 18.32 -80.89
CA MET A 1 40.83 18.94 -82.15
C MET A 1 39.36 19.12 -81.96
N LYS A 2 38.92 20.38 -82.21
CA LYS A 2 37.58 20.85 -82.49
C LYS A 2 36.50 20.78 -81.42
N HIS A 3 36.23 21.90 -80.77
CA HIS A 3 34.94 22.50 -80.49
C HIS A 3 34.09 22.72 -81.78
N PRO A 4 32.83 23.13 -81.71
CA PRO A 4 31.88 23.58 -80.68
C PRO A 4 30.42 23.13 -80.96
N LEU A 5 29.43 23.50 -80.11
CA LEU A 5 28.30 24.40 -80.37
C LEU A 5 27.17 24.24 -79.41
N ILE A 6 26.81 25.30 -78.77
CA ILE A 6 25.49 25.53 -78.07
C ILE A 6 24.50 26.02 -79.18
N PRO A 7 23.19 25.76 -79.11
CA PRO A 7 22.30 26.67 -78.42
C PRO A 7 20.92 26.20 -77.93
N ARG A 8 20.35 27.04 -77.07
CA ARG A 8 18.95 27.46 -76.90
C ARG A 8 17.96 26.66 -76.05
N SER A 9 17.70 27.22 -74.92
CA SER A 9 16.42 27.83 -74.43
C SER A 9 15.14 26.97 -74.53
N GLY A 10 14.64 26.55 -73.41
CA GLY A 10 13.28 26.03 -73.21
C GLY A 10 12.89 26.18 -71.76
N SER A 11 12.10 27.21 -71.53
CA SER A 11 11.44 27.47 -70.27
C SER A 11 10.50 26.33 -69.90
N LEU A 12 10.69 25.61 -68.80
CA LEU A 12 9.75 24.68 -68.27
C LEU A 12 9.39 25.05 -66.82
N LEU A 13 8.13 25.33 -66.65
CA LEU A 13 7.39 25.67 -65.48
C LEU A 13 7.54 24.55 -64.44
N PHE A 14 8.20 24.79 -63.33
CA PHE A 14 8.25 23.87 -62.20
C PHE A 14 7.01 24.06 -61.35
N ILE A 15 6.06 23.13 -61.45
CA ILE A 15 4.94 22.97 -60.51
C ILE A 15 5.49 22.32 -59.24
N LEU A 16 5.55 23.10 -58.17
CA LEU A 16 5.93 22.64 -56.83
C LEU A 16 4.78 21.87 -56.23
N LEU A 17 4.86 20.53 -56.25
CA LEU A 17 3.91 19.65 -55.55
C LEU A 17 4.29 19.60 -54.08
N LEU A 18 3.52 20.31 -53.23
CA LEU A 18 3.65 20.27 -51.79
C LEU A 18 3.07 18.94 -51.31
N VAL A 19 3.93 17.95 -51.03
CA VAL A 19 3.53 16.71 -50.36
C VAL A 19 3.45 17.00 -48.87
N CYS A 20 2.22 17.18 -48.36
CA CYS A 20 1.95 17.16 -46.92
C CYS A 20 2.11 15.73 -46.42
N THR A 21 3.24 15.40 -45.80
CA THR A 21 3.39 14.22 -44.99
C THR A 21 2.65 14.44 -43.67
N ALA A 22 1.45 13.87 -43.53
CA ALA A 22 0.77 13.77 -42.26
C ALA A 22 1.57 12.83 -41.34
N GLY A 23 2.40 13.41 -40.49
CA GLY A 23 3.03 12.67 -39.39
C GLY A 23 1.97 12.21 -38.42
N CYS A 24 1.69 10.90 -38.39
CA CYS A 24 0.98 10.29 -37.28
C CYS A 24 1.82 10.46 -36.02
N ALA A 25 1.50 11.47 -35.21
CA ALA A 25 1.96 11.52 -33.83
C ALA A 25 1.25 10.41 -33.05
N GLN A 26 1.98 9.35 -32.72
CA GLN A 26 1.53 8.40 -31.71
C GLN A 26 1.49 9.14 -30.36
N THR A 27 0.33 9.57 -29.96
CA THR A 27 0.08 10.03 -28.60
C THR A 27 0.15 8.80 -27.69
N ASN A 28 1.26 8.69 -26.95
CA ASN A 28 1.34 7.82 -25.79
C ASN A 28 0.14 8.18 -24.88
N GLY A 29 -0.77 7.22 -24.71
CA GLY A 29 -1.94 7.40 -23.90
C GLY A 29 -1.54 7.64 -22.44
N VAL A 30 -1.42 8.91 -22.10
CA VAL A 30 -1.42 9.34 -20.70
C VAL A 30 -2.81 9.01 -20.16
N ALA A 31 -2.86 8.12 -19.21
CA ALA A 31 -4.11 7.78 -18.50
C ALA A 31 -4.79 9.08 -18.07
N ARG A 32 -5.95 9.35 -18.65
CA ARG A 32 -6.72 10.56 -18.36
C ARG A 32 -7.27 10.40 -16.94
N SER A 33 -6.63 11.03 -15.96
CA SER A 33 -7.19 11.17 -14.63
C SER A 33 -8.45 12.02 -14.74
N THR A 34 -9.61 11.36 -14.67
CA THR A 34 -10.87 12.09 -14.52
C THR A 34 -10.92 12.61 -13.09
N VAL A 35 -10.59 13.88 -12.91
CA VAL A 35 -10.85 14.59 -11.66
C VAL A 35 -12.37 14.62 -11.48
N SER A 36 -12.89 13.80 -10.58
CA SER A 36 -14.29 13.88 -10.18
C SER A 36 -14.54 15.24 -9.50
N PRO A 37 -15.68 15.90 -9.75
CA PRO A 37 -15.99 17.17 -9.07
C PRO A 37 -15.94 16.97 -7.55
N ALA A 38 -15.55 18.02 -6.84
CA ALA A 38 -15.39 18.01 -5.39
C ALA A 38 -16.60 17.31 -4.72
N PRO A 39 -16.38 16.31 -3.84
CA PRO A 39 -17.47 15.75 -3.10
C PRO A 39 -18.02 16.86 -2.23
N THR A 40 -19.29 17.18 -2.43
CA THR A 40 -20.08 17.83 -1.40
C THR A 40 -20.00 16.97 -0.14
N ASP A 41 -20.22 17.51 1.06
CA ASP A 41 -20.25 16.81 2.36
C ASP A 41 -21.09 15.51 2.40
N SER A 42 -21.74 15.19 1.28
CA SER A 42 -22.58 14.01 1.09
C SER A 42 -21.82 12.71 0.81
N PHE A 43 -20.54 12.75 0.39
CA PHE A 43 -19.77 11.53 0.06
C PHE A 43 -19.26 10.81 1.32
N PHE A 44 -18.85 11.58 2.34
CA PHE A 44 -18.43 11.07 3.64
C PHE A 44 -19.50 11.46 4.67
N LYS A 45 -20.21 10.47 5.23
CA LYS A 45 -21.21 10.67 6.25
C LYS A 45 -20.62 10.34 7.61
N TYR A 46 -20.52 11.33 8.51
CA TYR A 46 -20.10 11.12 9.89
C TYR A 46 -21.04 10.13 10.60
N GLU A 47 -20.45 9.17 11.30
CA GLU A 47 -21.18 8.19 12.12
C GLU A 47 -21.00 8.47 13.60
N ARG A 48 -19.77 8.51 14.09
CA ARG A 48 -19.44 8.69 15.50
C ARG A 48 -17.96 8.96 15.73
N THR A 49 -17.64 9.34 16.99
CA THR A 49 -16.29 9.44 17.52
C THR A 49 -16.08 8.43 18.65
N ILE A 50 -14.95 7.73 18.65
CA ILE A 50 -14.44 6.95 19.79
C ILE A 50 -13.42 7.85 20.50
N PRO A 51 -13.76 8.42 21.68
CA PRO A 51 -12.88 9.37 22.35
C PRO A 51 -11.67 8.66 22.95
N GLY A 52 -10.54 9.35 22.97
CA GLY A 52 -9.32 8.85 23.58
C GLY A 52 -8.07 9.48 22.99
N ASN A 53 -6.93 9.14 23.58
CA ASN A 53 -5.63 9.60 23.12
C ASN A 53 -4.84 8.41 22.56
N TYR A 54 -4.76 8.34 21.24
CA TYR A 54 -4.20 7.22 20.51
C TYR A 54 -3.11 7.72 19.55
N ILE A 55 -2.07 6.92 19.38
CA ILE A 55 -0.92 7.21 18.49
C ILE A 55 -0.91 6.35 17.23
N TYR A 56 -1.78 5.36 17.16
CA TYR A 56 -1.89 4.43 16.03
C TYR A 56 -3.30 3.88 15.95
N MET A 57 -3.75 3.62 14.73
CA MET A 57 -4.99 2.88 14.48
C MET A 57 -4.82 1.90 13.31
N ASN A 58 -5.51 0.77 13.40
CA ASN A 58 -5.73 -0.14 12.28
C ASN A 58 -7.12 -0.77 12.40
N VAL A 59 -7.64 -1.34 11.29
CA VAL A 59 -8.96 -1.95 11.26
C VAL A 59 -8.89 -3.23 10.45
N ASP A 60 -9.48 -4.31 10.94
CA ASP A 60 -9.54 -5.60 10.26
C ASP A 60 -10.77 -5.73 9.33
N VAL A 61 -10.84 -6.85 8.63
CA VAL A 61 -11.95 -7.15 7.69
C VAL A 61 -13.30 -7.38 8.38
N LEU A 62 -13.34 -7.53 9.70
CA LEU A 62 -14.54 -7.65 10.52
C LEU A 62 -14.94 -6.33 11.21
N ASP A 63 -14.34 -5.21 10.80
CA ASP A 63 -14.51 -3.90 11.41
C ASP A 63 -14.07 -3.82 12.89
N ASN A 64 -13.25 -4.76 13.37
CA ASN A 64 -12.62 -4.56 14.68
C ASN A 64 -11.53 -3.48 14.56
N ILE A 65 -11.51 -2.60 15.55
CA ILE A 65 -10.62 -1.45 15.58
C ILE A 65 -9.48 -1.73 16.55
N TYR A 66 -8.25 -1.53 16.08
CA TYR A 66 -7.03 -1.71 16.87
C TYR A 66 -6.38 -0.35 17.08
N LEU A 67 -6.19 0.02 18.33
CA LEU A 67 -5.66 1.33 18.74
C LEU A 67 -4.46 1.14 19.64
N ILE A 68 -3.39 1.91 19.42
CA ILE A 68 -2.30 2.01 20.39
C ILE A 68 -2.47 3.31 21.16
N THR A 69 -2.53 3.20 22.49
CA THR A 69 -2.59 4.35 23.39
C THR A 69 -1.23 5.05 23.52
N ASN A 70 -1.19 6.26 24.05
CA ASN A 70 0.08 6.93 24.41
C ASN A 70 0.95 6.13 25.39
N GLY A 71 0.35 5.21 26.16
CA GLY A 71 1.07 4.26 27.01
C GLY A 71 1.51 2.99 26.27
N ASN A 72 1.46 2.99 24.92
CA ASN A 72 1.87 1.87 24.05
C ASN A 72 1.11 0.56 24.27
N GLN A 73 -0.08 0.61 24.85
CA GLN A 73 -0.97 -0.53 24.96
C GLN A 73 -1.77 -0.71 23.67
N LEU A 74 -1.79 -1.92 23.12
CA LEU A 74 -2.66 -2.28 22.02
C LEU A 74 -4.05 -2.65 22.53
N LYS A 75 -5.07 -1.89 22.14
CA LYS A 75 -6.48 -2.15 22.44
C LYS A 75 -7.19 -2.64 21.20
N LYS A 76 -8.04 -3.67 21.38
CA LYS A 76 -8.99 -4.12 20.36
C LYS A 76 -10.39 -3.74 20.78
N LEU A 77 -11.11 -3.05 19.89
CA LEU A 77 -12.52 -2.70 20.05
C LEU A 77 -13.34 -3.42 18.98
N ASN A 78 -14.63 -3.63 19.26
CA ASN A 78 -15.55 -4.08 18.22
C ASN A 78 -15.96 -2.92 17.29
N SER A 79 -16.77 -3.24 16.29
CA SER A 79 -17.31 -2.25 15.35
C SER A 79 -18.15 -1.16 16.01
N ASN A 80 -18.66 -1.37 17.24
CA ASN A 80 -19.42 -0.39 18.02
C ASN A 80 -18.51 0.51 18.88
N GLY A 81 -17.22 0.19 19.01
CA GLY A 81 -16.27 0.88 19.88
C GLY A 81 -16.17 0.29 21.29
N ASP A 82 -16.83 -0.84 21.57
CA ASP A 82 -16.71 -1.50 22.88
C ASP A 82 -15.39 -2.24 22.97
N SER A 83 -14.74 -2.19 24.14
CA SER A 83 -13.46 -2.84 24.37
C SER A 83 -13.62 -4.37 24.40
N ILE A 84 -12.87 -5.08 23.53
CA ILE A 84 -12.80 -6.54 23.50
C ILE A 84 -11.61 -7.05 24.30
N ALA A 85 -10.42 -6.48 24.05
CA ALA A 85 -9.17 -6.96 24.60
C ALA A 85 -8.11 -5.88 24.67
N VAL A 86 -7.10 -6.10 25.54
CA VAL A 86 -5.93 -5.23 25.66
C VAL A 86 -4.68 -6.12 25.75
N PHE A 87 -3.68 -5.78 24.92
CA PHE A 87 -2.34 -6.36 25.03
C PHE A 87 -1.36 -5.30 25.52
N ASN A 88 -0.56 -5.65 26.51
CA ASN A 88 0.40 -4.74 27.11
C ASN A 88 1.71 -5.47 27.45
N ASP A 89 2.70 -5.34 26.60
CA ASP A 89 4.03 -5.91 26.81
C ASP A 89 5.13 -4.84 26.73
N VAL A 90 4.77 -3.60 27.05
CA VAL A 90 5.62 -2.40 26.97
C VAL A 90 6.88 -2.57 27.81
N LYS A 91 6.79 -3.19 28.98
CA LYS A 91 7.95 -3.43 29.87
C LYS A 91 9.00 -4.34 29.23
N LYS A 92 8.56 -5.24 28.34
CA LYS A 92 9.43 -6.24 27.72
C LYS A 92 10.00 -5.77 26.38
N PHE A 93 9.18 -5.14 25.53
CA PHE A 93 9.52 -4.82 24.16
C PHE A 93 9.41 -3.32 23.81
N GLY A 94 8.89 -2.48 24.73
CA GLY A 94 8.67 -1.07 24.45
C GLY A 94 7.57 -0.85 23.41
N ASN A 95 7.83 0.03 22.44
CA ASN A 95 6.84 0.44 21.44
C ASN A 95 6.77 -0.54 20.28
N PRO A 96 5.56 -0.98 19.86
CA PRO A 96 5.39 -1.72 18.62
C PRO A 96 5.86 -0.90 17.41
N SER A 97 6.58 -1.54 16.49
CA SER A 97 6.99 -0.92 15.23
C SER A 97 5.96 -1.08 14.12
N LEU A 98 5.20 -2.19 14.16
CA LEU A 98 4.15 -2.51 13.19
C LEU A 98 3.13 -3.45 13.84
N VAL A 99 1.85 -3.25 13.53
CA VAL A 99 0.77 -4.16 13.91
C VAL A 99 0.01 -4.57 12.64
N ASP A 100 0.09 -5.86 12.30
CA ASP A 100 -0.70 -6.43 11.21
C ASP A 100 -1.96 -7.08 11.78
N VAL A 101 -3.11 -6.70 11.22
CA VAL A 101 -4.45 -7.15 11.60
C VAL A 101 -5.23 -7.71 10.42
N ASN A 102 -4.56 -8.03 9.32
CA ASN A 102 -5.21 -8.55 8.11
C ASN A 102 -5.99 -9.85 8.40
N ASN A 103 -5.49 -10.68 9.32
CA ASN A 103 -6.24 -11.82 9.83
C ASN A 103 -6.78 -11.51 11.24
N PRO A 104 -8.11 -11.35 11.42
CA PRO A 104 -8.71 -11.05 12.74
C PRO A 104 -8.56 -12.14 13.80
N LEU A 105 -8.12 -13.35 13.39
CA LEU A 105 -7.84 -14.47 14.29
C LEU A 105 -6.37 -14.55 14.71
N LYS A 106 -5.48 -13.83 13.98
CA LYS A 106 -4.04 -13.84 14.19
C LYS A 106 -3.47 -12.46 13.99
N ILE A 107 -3.16 -11.78 15.07
CA ILE A 107 -2.59 -10.44 15.04
C ILE A 107 -1.07 -10.54 15.23
N LEU A 108 -0.30 -9.84 14.38
CA LEU A 108 1.15 -9.79 14.49
C LEU A 108 1.56 -8.43 15.04
N VAL A 109 2.34 -8.45 16.12
CA VAL A 109 2.95 -7.25 16.69
C VAL A 109 4.46 -7.34 16.55
N TYR A 110 5.03 -6.52 15.70
CA TYR A 110 6.45 -6.53 15.39
C TYR A 110 7.22 -5.46 16.17
N TYR A 111 8.26 -5.88 16.83
CA TYR A 111 9.21 -5.04 17.57
C TYR A 111 10.56 -5.04 16.87
N LYS A 112 10.75 -4.10 15.95
CA LYS A 112 11.95 -4.02 15.09
C LYS A 112 13.28 -3.99 15.88
N PRO A 113 13.42 -3.22 16.98
CA PRO A 113 14.67 -3.20 17.75
C PRO A 113 15.09 -4.57 18.29
N TYR A 114 14.12 -5.44 18.57
CA TYR A 114 14.33 -6.80 19.09
C TYR A 114 14.33 -7.86 18.00
N ALA A 115 14.04 -7.49 16.73
CA ALA A 115 13.79 -8.40 15.62
C ALA A 115 12.79 -9.51 16.01
N THR A 116 11.72 -9.13 16.72
CA THR A 116 10.79 -10.07 17.34
C THR A 116 9.36 -9.77 16.95
N VAL A 117 8.63 -10.81 16.54
CA VAL A 117 7.19 -10.77 16.32
C VAL A 117 6.50 -11.50 17.46
N VAL A 118 5.54 -10.84 18.09
CA VAL A 118 4.58 -11.46 19.01
C VAL A 118 3.35 -11.82 18.20
N VAL A 119 2.97 -13.09 18.21
CA VAL A 119 1.76 -13.61 17.58
C VAL A 119 0.65 -13.65 18.64
N LEU A 120 -0.43 -12.90 18.39
CA LEU A 120 -1.59 -12.85 19.29
C LEU A 120 -2.79 -13.53 18.63
N ASP A 121 -3.68 -14.07 19.46
CA ASP A 121 -4.98 -14.56 19.03
C ASP A 121 -6.02 -13.43 18.92
N ARG A 122 -7.27 -13.80 18.58
CA ARG A 122 -8.39 -12.86 18.45
C ARG A 122 -8.70 -12.04 19.72
N LEU A 123 -8.29 -12.52 20.88
CA LEU A 123 -8.47 -11.87 22.18
C LEU A 123 -7.19 -11.20 22.67
N LEU A 124 -6.22 -10.99 21.77
CA LEU A 124 -4.90 -10.43 22.06
C LEU A 124 -4.10 -11.20 23.10
N THR A 125 -4.37 -12.52 23.27
CA THR A 125 -3.55 -13.40 24.09
C THR A 125 -2.34 -13.84 23.28
N GLN A 126 -1.14 -13.76 23.87
CA GLN A 126 0.09 -14.21 23.23
C GLN A 126 0.04 -15.73 22.98
N ARG A 127 0.18 -16.12 21.72
CA ARG A 127 0.23 -17.53 21.28
C ARG A 127 1.67 -17.96 21.02
N ASN A 128 2.45 -17.10 20.38
CA ASN A 128 3.81 -17.41 20.02
C ASN A 128 4.68 -16.16 20.03
N LEU A 129 6.01 -16.38 19.99
CA LEU A 129 7.03 -15.35 19.91
C LEU A 129 8.15 -15.82 18.97
N ILE A 130 8.31 -15.12 17.85
CA ILE A 130 9.28 -15.45 16.82
C ILE A 130 10.42 -14.42 16.88
N ASN A 131 11.64 -14.89 17.13
CA ASN A 131 12.81 -14.05 17.09
C ASN A 131 13.56 -14.30 15.77
N PHE A 132 13.57 -13.33 14.90
CA PHE A 132 14.14 -13.43 13.55
C PHE A 132 15.65 -13.67 13.56
N ARG A 133 16.39 -13.13 14.54
CA ARG A 133 17.84 -13.36 14.64
C ARG A 133 18.20 -14.82 14.86
N LYS A 134 17.33 -15.58 15.57
CA LYS A 134 17.52 -17.02 15.76
C LYS A 134 17.37 -17.82 14.46
N GLN A 135 16.72 -17.22 13.46
CA GLN A 135 16.49 -17.77 12.13
C GLN A 135 17.45 -17.20 11.07
N ALA A 136 18.52 -16.53 11.51
CA ALA A 136 19.48 -15.83 10.65
C ALA A 136 18.84 -14.76 9.74
N ILE A 137 17.71 -14.17 10.14
CA ILE A 137 17.04 -13.04 9.50
C ILE A 137 17.31 -11.80 10.34
N PHE A 138 18.09 -10.85 9.83
CA PHE A 138 18.62 -9.76 10.65
C PHE A 138 17.98 -8.40 10.37
N SER A 139 17.44 -8.20 9.17
CA SER A 139 16.90 -6.89 8.78
C SER A 139 15.52 -7.05 8.13
N VAL A 140 14.48 -7.06 8.97
CA VAL A 140 13.09 -7.15 8.50
C VAL A 140 12.49 -5.74 8.43
N LYS A 141 12.03 -5.35 7.25
CA LYS A 141 11.44 -4.02 6.99
C LYS A 141 9.93 -4.02 7.24
N ALA A 142 9.24 -4.99 6.70
CA ALA A 142 7.79 -5.13 6.77
C ALA A 142 7.42 -6.60 6.98
N ILE A 143 6.26 -6.83 7.62
CA ILE A 143 5.66 -8.14 7.82
C ILE A 143 4.16 -8.09 7.52
N ALA A 144 3.57 -9.23 7.16
CA ALA A 144 2.13 -9.40 7.08
C ALA A 144 1.72 -10.86 7.32
N THR A 145 0.50 -11.09 7.75
CA THR A 145 -0.09 -12.42 7.78
C THR A 145 -0.36 -12.90 6.36
N SER A 146 0.02 -14.14 6.05
CA SER A 146 -0.30 -14.81 4.79
C SER A 146 -1.67 -15.50 4.85
N TYR A 147 -2.29 -15.70 3.69
CA TYR A 147 -3.57 -16.40 3.53
C TYR A 147 -3.61 -17.80 4.18
N ASP A 148 -2.47 -18.47 4.25
CA ASP A 148 -2.29 -19.81 4.82
C ASP A 148 -1.84 -19.80 6.29
N ASN A 149 -2.08 -18.69 7.00
CA ASN A 149 -1.67 -18.44 8.38
C ASN A 149 -0.16 -18.38 8.63
N ASN A 150 0.67 -18.43 7.61
CA ASN A 150 2.09 -18.15 7.70
C ASN A 150 2.35 -16.64 7.75
N ILE A 151 3.61 -16.23 7.71
CA ILE A 151 4.00 -14.83 7.83
C ILE A 151 4.86 -14.46 6.62
N TRP A 152 4.44 -13.45 5.88
CA TRP A 152 5.26 -12.76 4.91
C TRP A 152 6.18 -11.78 5.61
N LEU A 153 7.42 -11.68 5.14
CA LEU A 153 8.36 -10.64 5.54
C LEU A 153 9.23 -10.21 4.37
N PHE A 154 9.69 -8.96 4.42
CA PHE A 154 10.72 -8.47 3.52
C PHE A 154 12.05 -8.38 4.26
N ASP A 155 13.02 -9.19 3.80
CA ASP A 155 14.38 -9.17 4.33
C ASP A 155 15.23 -8.17 3.52
N GLU A 156 15.61 -7.06 4.17
CA GLU A 156 16.41 -6.02 3.54
C GLU A 156 17.87 -6.45 3.30
N GLN A 157 18.37 -7.42 4.02
CA GLN A 157 19.75 -7.91 3.84
C GLN A 157 19.87 -8.75 2.57
N ASP A 158 18.90 -9.64 2.35
CA ASP A 158 18.88 -10.54 1.19
C ASP A 158 18.13 -9.93 0.00
N PHE A 159 17.41 -8.81 0.20
CA PHE A 159 16.51 -8.20 -0.79
C PHE A 159 15.48 -9.18 -1.34
N LYS A 160 14.88 -9.95 -0.43
CA LYS A 160 13.92 -11.00 -0.76
C LYS A 160 12.61 -10.83 0.01
N LEU A 161 11.52 -11.16 -0.66
CA LEU A 161 10.27 -11.51 -0.01
C LEU A 161 10.39 -12.96 0.48
N LYS A 162 10.16 -13.19 1.78
CA LYS A 162 10.22 -14.52 2.40
C LYS A 162 8.87 -14.84 3.05
N LYS A 163 8.51 -16.12 3.05
CA LYS A 163 7.41 -16.66 3.84
C LYS A 163 7.96 -17.59 4.90
N ILE A 164 7.54 -17.39 6.14
CA ILE A 164 7.96 -18.21 7.30
C ILE A 164 6.76 -18.81 8.01
N ASP A 165 6.95 -19.95 8.66
CA ASP A 165 5.95 -20.53 9.58
C ASP A 165 5.95 -19.84 10.97
N GLU A 166 5.15 -20.37 11.89
CA GLU A 166 5.05 -19.83 13.25
C GLU A 166 6.29 -20.11 14.10
N GLU A 167 7.12 -21.08 13.73
CA GLU A 167 8.41 -21.38 14.34
C GLU A 167 9.53 -20.48 13.80
N GLY A 168 9.25 -19.74 12.71
CA GLY A 168 10.19 -18.85 12.04
C GLY A 168 11.00 -19.52 10.93
N LYS A 169 10.71 -20.78 10.59
CA LYS A 169 11.36 -21.50 9.50
C LYS A 169 10.94 -20.92 8.15
N VAL A 170 11.90 -20.67 7.29
CA VAL A 170 11.64 -20.18 5.92
C VAL A 170 10.99 -21.28 5.08
N LEU A 171 9.81 -21.02 4.57
CA LEU A 171 9.02 -21.90 3.71
C LEU A 171 9.19 -21.58 2.22
N MET A 172 9.38 -20.28 1.91
CA MET A 172 9.56 -19.79 0.55
C MET A 172 10.38 -18.49 0.55
N GLU A 173 11.17 -18.30 -0.49
CA GLU A 173 11.88 -17.07 -0.80
C GLU A 173 11.65 -16.69 -2.26
N SER A 174 11.50 -15.38 -2.52
CA SER A 174 11.56 -14.86 -3.88
C SER A 174 12.98 -14.92 -4.44
N THR A 175 13.14 -14.70 -5.74
CA THR A 175 14.43 -14.32 -6.32
C THR A 175 14.92 -13.04 -5.67
N ASP A 176 16.23 -12.88 -5.56
CA ASP A 176 16.87 -11.64 -5.12
C ASP A 176 16.44 -10.49 -6.05
N MET A 177 15.84 -9.47 -5.48
CA MET A 177 15.23 -8.38 -6.26
C MET A 177 16.28 -7.53 -7.01
N ARG A 178 17.55 -7.59 -6.62
CA ARG A 178 18.66 -6.96 -7.37
C ARG A 178 18.87 -7.59 -8.75
N GLN A 179 18.42 -8.83 -8.93
CA GLN A 179 18.50 -9.52 -10.23
C GLN A 179 17.28 -9.28 -11.12
N LEU A 180 16.17 -8.79 -10.53
CA LEU A 180 14.89 -8.60 -11.21
C LEU A 180 14.60 -7.14 -11.54
N LEU A 181 15.17 -6.21 -10.79
CA LEU A 181 14.79 -4.80 -10.79
C LEU A 181 16.02 -3.91 -10.86
N ASP A 182 15.96 -2.87 -11.67
CA ASP A 182 17.00 -1.83 -11.74
C ASP A 182 17.16 -1.09 -10.40
N THR A 183 16.06 -0.97 -9.65
CA THR A 183 16.02 -0.33 -8.34
C THR A 183 15.25 -1.20 -7.36
N VAL A 184 15.95 -1.70 -6.34
CA VAL A 184 15.36 -2.56 -5.32
C VAL A 184 14.40 -1.78 -4.43
N PRO A 185 13.18 -2.30 -4.16
CA PRO A 185 12.26 -1.67 -3.20
C PRO A 185 12.75 -1.82 -1.75
N SER A 186 12.35 -0.86 -0.91
CA SER A 186 12.44 -0.94 0.55
C SER A 186 11.04 -0.79 1.14
N PRO A 187 10.20 -1.84 1.07
CA PRO A 187 8.78 -1.73 1.34
C PRO A 187 8.49 -1.48 2.81
N GLN A 188 7.62 -0.52 3.08
CA GLN A 188 7.11 -0.22 4.41
C GLN A 188 5.91 -1.07 4.78
N GLN A 189 5.21 -1.62 3.79
CA GLN A 189 4.01 -2.42 4.00
C GLN A 189 3.98 -3.63 3.06
N ILE A 190 3.48 -4.76 3.59
CA ILE A 190 3.12 -5.95 2.82
C ILE A 190 1.62 -6.16 2.99
N ILE A 191 0.93 -6.50 1.90
CA ILE A 191 -0.49 -6.86 1.93
C ILE A 191 -0.65 -8.16 1.15
N ASP A 192 -1.25 -9.18 1.78
CA ASP A 192 -1.68 -10.41 1.12
C ASP A 192 -3.15 -10.26 0.74
N SER A 193 -3.46 -10.34 -0.53
CA SER A 193 -4.84 -10.23 -1.03
C SER A 193 -5.01 -10.87 -2.41
N GLU A 194 -6.12 -11.60 -2.61
CA GLU A 194 -6.57 -12.09 -3.92
C GLU A 194 -5.49 -12.87 -4.70
N ASN A 195 -4.77 -13.78 -4.03
CA ASN A 195 -3.68 -14.60 -4.57
C ASN A 195 -2.39 -13.84 -4.91
N PHE A 196 -2.25 -12.62 -4.46
CA PHE A 196 -1.06 -11.81 -4.66
C PHE A 196 -0.53 -11.22 -3.35
N VAL A 197 0.76 -10.96 -3.34
CA VAL A 197 1.46 -10.25 -2.26
C VAL A 197 1.92 -8.91 -2.81
N TYR A 198 1.43 -7.85 -2.21
CA TYR A 198 1.74 -6.47 -2.58
C TYR A 198 2.80 -5.95 -1.63
N LEU A 199 3.96 -5.60 -2.17
CA LEU A 199 4.99 -4.85 -1.45
C LEU A 199 4.83 -3.37 -1.80
N TYR A 200 4.63 -2.53 -0.83
CA TYR A 200 4.53 -1.10 -1.04
C TYR A 200 5.76 -0.36 -0.56
N ASP A 201 6.39 0.35 -1.48
CA ASP A 201 7.47 1.30 -1.26
C ASP A 201 6.94 2.71 -1.56
N GLU A 202 6.99 3.61 -0.57
CA GLU A 202 6.42 4.96 -0.70
C GLU A 202 7.04 5.77 -1.84
N ASP A 203 8.33 5.59 -2.10
CA ASP A 203 9.05 6.30 -3.15
C ASP A 203 8.93 5.64 -4.54
N LYS A 204 8.61 4.33 -4.60
CA LYS A 204 8.66 3.55 -5.84
C LYS A 204 7.31 2.99 -6.27
N GLY A 205 6.35 2.86 -5.35
CA GLY A 205 5.02 2.29 -5.60
C GLY A 205 4.91 0.83 -5.20
N PHE A 206 4.03 0.10 -5.88
CA PHE A 206 3.72 -1.29 -5.56
C PHE A 206 4.47 -2.26 -6.44
N TYR A 207 4.98 -3.34 -5.83
CA TYR A 207 5.50 -4.53 -6.49
C TYR A 207 4.60 -5.71 -6.13
N ILE A 208 4.06 -6.38 -7.14
CA ILE A 208 3.02 -7.40 -6.97
C ILE A 208 3.62 -8.76 -7.31
N PHE A 209 3.64 -9.65 -6.32
CA PHE A 209 4.18 -11.00 -6.44
C PHE A 209 3.04 -12.03 -6.37
N ASP A 210 3.23 -13.19 -7.00
CA ASP A 210 2.40 -14.35 -6.71
C ASP A 210 2.88 -15.06 -5.43
N TYR A 211 2.14 -16.06 -4.98
CA TYR A 211 2.49 -16.82 -3.77
C TYR A 211 3.72 -17.72 -3.91
N TYR A 212 4.27 -17.85 -5.12
CA TYR A 212 5.52 -18.54 -5.40
C TYR A 212 6.74 -17.61 -5.44
N GLY A 213 6.52 -16.30 -5.19
CA GLY A 213 7.59 -15.31 -5.16
C GLY A 213 8.00 -14.76 -6.53
N ALA A 214 7.20 -15.01 -7.57
CA ALA A 214 7.45 -14.43 -8.89
C ALA A 214 6.82 -13.04 -9.01
N LEU A 215 7.60 -12.06 -9.44
CA LEU A 215 7.10 -10.70 -9.74
C LEU A 215 6.14 -10.75 -10.93
N LYS A 216 4.93 -10.23 -10.75
CA LYS A 216 3.87 -10.19 -11.78
C LYS A 216 3.65 -8.82 -12.38
N ASN A 217 3.73 -7.79 -11.54
CA ASN A 217 3.43 -6.43 -11.99
C ASN A 217 4.04 -5.41 -11.03
N ASN A 218 4.10 -4.16 -11.46
CA ASN A 218 4.36 -3.01 -10.61
C ASN A 218 3.35 -1.89 -10.92
N LEU A 219 2.97 -1.12 -9.88
CA LEU A 219 2.11 0.05 -10.05
C LEU A 219 2.86 1.28 -9.52
N PRO A 220 3.00 2.35 -10.32
CA PRO A 220 3.84 3.50 -9.97
C PRO A 220 3.10 4.51 -9.07
N PHE A 221 2.28 4.02 -8.14
CA PHE A 221 1.55 4.88 -7.20
C PHE A 221 2.44 5.17 -5.99
N ARG A 222 3.04 6.34 -5.98
CA ARG A 222 3.98 6.82 -4.97
C ARG A 222 3.30 7.74 -3.96
N ASN A 223 3.92 7.89 -2.78
CA ASN A 223 3.45 8.80 -1.72
C ASN A 223 2.02 8.49 -1.24
N TRP A 224 1.58 7.22 -1.37
CA TRP A 224 0.33 6.80 -0.78
C TRP A 224 0.55 6.41 0.67
N THR A 225 -0.32 6.85 1.53
CA THR A 225 -0.32 6.49 2.96
C THR A 225 -1.54 5.67 3.32
N ASN A 226 -1.45 4.92 4.41
CA ASN A 226 -2.58 4.16 4.98
C ASN A 226 -3.31 3.28 3.96
N ILE A 227 -2.53 2.48 3.25
CA ILE A 227 -2.99 1.65 2.16
C ILE A 227 -3.83 0.49 2.70
N ALA A 228 -4.91 0.19 1.98
CA ALA A 228 -5.75 -0.98 2.19
C ALA A 228 -6.17 -1.59 0.84
N ILE A 229 -6.33 -2.90 0.82
CA ILE A 229 -6.99 -3.62 -0.27
C ILE A 229 -8.29 -4.19 0.28
N SER A 230 -9.40 -3.90 -0.37
CA SER A 230 -10.72 -4.43 -0.05
C SER A 230 -11.40 -4.89 -1.32
N GLY A 231 -11.56 -6.21 -1.45
CA GLY A 231 -11.98 -6.84 -2.69
C GLY A 231 -11.08 -6.42 -3.86
N ASN A 232 -11.65 -5.90 -4.93
CA ASN A 232 -10.93 -5.50 -6.14
C ASN A 232 -10.37 -4.06 -6.08
N LYS A 233 -10.38 -3.39 -4.92
CA LYS A 233 -9.98 -1.99 -4.80
C LYS A 233 -8.73 -1.85 -3.92
N LEU A 234 -7.71 -1.24 -4.49
CA LEU A 234 -6.54 -0.74 -3.78
C LEU A 234 -6.80 0.73 -3.42
N MET A 235 -6.81 1.04 -2.15
CA MET A 235 -7.09 2.37 -1.62
C MET A 235 -5.89 2.92 -0.86
N GLY A 236 -5.71 4.23 -0.90
CA GLY A 236 -4.69 4.94 -0.16
C GLY A 236 -4.87 6.45 -0.27
N PHE A 237 -4.15 7.18 0.54
CA PHE A 237 -4.29 8.63 0.63
C PHE A 237 -3.03 9.33 0.14
N THR A 238 -3.21 10.46 -0.55
CA THR A 238 -2.14 11.40 -0.89
C THR A 238 -2.62 12.79 -0.51
N GLU A 239 -1.86 13.52 0.31
CA GLU A 239 -2.24 14.86 0.76
C GLU A 239 -3.71 14.91 1.21
N ASN A 240 -4.57 15.63 0.45
CA ASN A 240 -5.99 15.82 0.74
C ASN A 240 -6.88 14.97 -0.19
N ARG A 241 -6.46 13.79 -0.60
CA ARG A 241 -7.20 12.95 -1.55
C ARG A 241 -7.22 11.49 -1.12
N LEU A 242 -8.38 10.86 -1.27
CA LEU A 242 -8.54 9.41 -1.27
C LEU A 242 -8.38 8.90 -2.71
N ASN A 243 -7.41 8.04 -2.94
CA ASN A 243 -7.22 7.34 -4.20
C ASN A 243 -7.83 5.95 -4.10
N SER A 244 -8.56 5.54 -5.12
CA SER A 244 -9.17 4.22 -5.25
C SER A 244 -8.85 3.67 -6.63
N TYR A 245 -7.96 2.68 -6.67
CA TYR A 245 -7.58 2.00 -7.91
C TYR A 245 -8.26 0.65 -8.00
N GLU A 246 -8.99 0.42 -9.07
CA GLU A 246 -9.67 -0.84 -9.32
C GLU A 246 -8.76 -1.79 -10.07
N LEU A 247 -8.35 -2.87 -9.39
CA LEU A 247 -7.32 -3.80 -9.87
C LEU A 247 -7.70 -4.53 -11.17
N LYS A 248 -8.99 -4.82 -11.40
CA LYS A 248 -9.45 -5.52 -12.59
C LYS A 248 -9.62 -4.61 -13.79
N SER A 249 -10.20 -3.44 -13.60
CA SER A 249 -10.46 -2.47 -14.69
C SER A 249 -9.32 -1.49 -14.91
N LEU A 250 -8.28 -1.53 -14.05
CA LEU A 250 -7.12 -0.65 -14.06
C LEU A 250 -7.51 0.85 -14.01
N ASN A 251 -8.60 1.16 -13.31
CA ASN A 251 -9.15 2.50 -13.27
C ASN A 251 -8.84 3.18 -11.93
N LEU A 252 -8.18 4.33 -11.99
CA LEU A 252 -7.89 5.16 -10.83
C LEU A 252 -8.94 6.25 -10.69
N LYS A 253 -9.63 6.28 -9.55
CA LYS A 253 -10.52 7.37 -9.13
C LYS A 253 -9.90 8.08 -7.94
N THR A 254 -10.04 9.40 -7.92
CA THR A 254 -9.50 10.24 -6.86
C THR A 254 -10.60 11.12 -6.31
N TYR A 255 -10.74 11.14 -4.99
CA TYR A 255 -11.78 11.89 -4.27
C TYR A 255 -11.11 12.89 -3.34
N PRO A 256 -11.42 14.20 -3.42
CA PRO A 256 -10.91 15.17 -2.47
C PRO A 256 -11.47 14.91 -1.08
N LEU A 257 -10.65 15.09 -0.05
CA LEU A 257 -11.08 14.95 1.34
C LEU A 257 -11.76 16.23 1.82
N PRO A 258 -12.74 16.11 2.73
CA PRO A 258 -13.34 17.27 3.41
C PRO A 258 -12.29 18.05 4.21
N GLN A 259 -12.51 19.35 4.36
CA GLN A 259 -11.67 20.21 5.23
C GLN A 259 -11.62 19.71 6.68
N SER A 260 -12.69 19.05 7.15
CA SER A 260 -12.74 18.44 8.49
C SER A 260 -11.70 17.34 8.73
N PHE A 261 -11.06 16.80 7.67
CA PHE A 261 -10.00 15.80 7.76
C PHE A 261 -8.59 16.40 7.76
N SER A 262 -8.44 17.73 7.67
CA SER A 262 -7.13 18.38 7.53
C SER A 262 -6.21 18.23 8.74
N ASP A 263 -6.75 18.04 9.94
CA ASP A 263 -5.99 17.89 11.19
C ASP A 263 -6.06 16.46 11.72
N HIS A 264 -5.60 15.50 10.90
CA HIS A 264 -5.53 14.09 11.27
C HIS A 264 -4.09 13.64 11.51
N ASP A 265 -3.92 12.75 12.50
CA ASP A 265 -2.65 12.04 12.76
C ASP A 265 -2.53 10.80 11.86
N ALA A 266 -3.66 10.14 11.58
CA ALA A 266 -3.75 9.03 10.64
C ALA A 266 -5.16 8.94 10.04
N ILE A 267 -5.26 8.41 8.81
CA ILE A 267 -6.54 8.20 8.12
C ILE A 267 -6.50 6.86 7.38
N LYS A 268 -7.56 6.06 7.42
CA LYS A 268 -7.65 4.78 6.73
C LYS A 268 -9.02 4.58 6.12
N ALA A 269 -9.06 4.09 4.88
CA ALA A 269 -10.29 3.69 4.20
C ALA A 269 -10.33 2.16 4.09
N VAL A 270 -11.34 1.53 4.65
CA VAL A 270 -11.54 0.08 4.61
C VAL A 270 -13.02 -0.24 4.82
N ASN A 271 -13.52 -1.31 4.18
CA ASN A 271 -14.90 -1.81 4.31
C ASN A 271 -15.98 -0.74 4.11
N GLY A 272 -15.77 0.21 3.17
CA GLY A 272 -16.74 1.29 2.89
C GLY A 272 -16.81 2.38 3.96
N LYS A 273 -15.83 2.42 4.87
CA LYS A 273 -15.70 3.44 5.91
C LYS A 273 -14.36 4.16 5.82
N VAL A 274 -14.32 5.38 6.35
CA VAL A 274 -13.09 6.13 6.61
C VAL A 274 -12.97 6.34 8.11
N TYR A 275 -11.81 5.99 8.62
CA TYR A 275 -11.41 6.16 10.01
C TYR A 275 -10.38 7.29 10.07
N VAL A 276 -10.64 8.30 10.87
CA VAL A 276 -9.80 9.50 11.00
C VAL A 276 -9.34 9.62 12.44
N LEU A 277 -8.08 9.34 12.68
CA LEU A 277 -7.46 9.51 13.99
C LEU A 277 -7.01 10.96 14.15
N ASN A 278 -7.40 11.58 15.25
CA ASN A 278 -7.02 12.94 15.60
C ASN A 278 -6.80 13.08 17.12
N LYS A 279 -6.45 14.27 17.58
CA LYS A 279 -6.16 14.55 19.01
C LYS A 279 -7.34 14.31 19.97
N LYS A 280 -8.59 14.22 19.45
CA LYS A 280 -9.79 14.00 20.26
C LYS A 280 -10.15 12.51 20.33
N GLY A 281 -9.62 11.70 19.43
CA GLY A 281 -9.92 10.29 19.31
C GLY A 281 -10.01 9.82 17.86
N LEU A 282 -10.84 8.83 17.61
CA LEU A 282 -11.07 8.22 16.30
C LEU A 282 -12.48 8.58 15.79
N ASP A 283 -12.54 9.36 14.73
CA ASP A 283 -13.78 9.66 14.01
C ASP A 283 -14.02 8.61 12.92
N ILE A 284 -15.27 8.19 12.77
CA ILE A 284 -15.70 7.17 11.80
C ILE A 284 -16.74 7.79 10.87
N TYR A 285 -16.52 7.58 9.57
CA TYR A 285 -17.38 8.04 8.49
C TYR A 285 -17.72 6.88 7.56
N SER A 286 -18.96 6.80 7.05
CA SER A 286 -19.29 5.91 5.94
C SER A 286 -19.05 6.61 4.59
N ILE A 287 -18.64 5.84 3.61
CA ILE A 287 -18.49 6.25 2.21
C ILE A 287 -19.79 5.87 1.48
N LYS A 288 -20.40 6.81 0.75
CA LYS A 288 -21.61 6.58 -0.07
C LYS A 288 -21.28 6.11 -1.47
#